data_7ae8fda73953cd7c93f31b4054324e10
#
_entry.id   7ae8fda73953cd7c93f31b4054324e10
#
_cell.length_a   1.000
_cell.length_b   1.000
_cell.length_c   1.000
_cell.angle_alpha   90.00
_cell.angle_beta   90.00
_cell.angle_gamma   90.00
#
_symmetry.space_group_name_H-M   'P 1'
#
loop_
_entity.id
_entity.type
_entity.pdbx_description
1 polymer ?
#
loop_
_entity_poly.entity_id
_entity_poly.type
_entity_poly.pdbx_seq_one_letter_code
_entity_poly.pdbx_strand_id
1 'polypeptide(L)'
;MLLLLACGRSIEVVQLPSLPGIGLSGLYAGEIDGTLYVAGGCNFPDKPVTEGGKKVFYSDVWKLSDGNWTLAGQLPEPSAYGAYVATAEGLMILGGANDEGSMDSAWMLTADGVTRLPALPRPLEQAAWCSYDGAIYLAGGMSCGTPSLEVFRLKDGQWTVAATLPRPLVQGIACADEGRLNVFGGFDPVAKEAVKGGYAITLADGSISELNADVTFVGSAALDGLACGGCDADVFTHALNLPAEEVREYQLQPVEYYNFRGQLLEYTLNGWAPVTAHPALARAGAALAEYQGGHVSVGGELKPGIRTPEVWMIKSK
;
A
#
# COMPACT_ATOMS: atom_id res chain seq x y z
N MET A 1 -13.32 -11.12 -8.40
CA MET A 1 -11.93 -11.58 -8.59
C MET A 1 -11.75 -12.01 -10.04
N LEU A 2 -11.16 -11.17 -10.87
CA LEU A 2 -10.78 -11.56 -12.23
C LEU A 2 -9.48 -12.39 -12.10
N LEU A 3 -9.57 -13.71 -12.26
CA LEU A 3 -8.41 -14.60 -12.36
C LEU A 3 -7.58 -14.20 -13.60
N LEU A 4 -6.49 -13.49 -13.42
CA LEU A 4 -5.52 -13.18 -14.49
C LEU A 4 -4.84 -14.44 -15.06
N LEU A 5 -4.86 -15.56 -14.34
CA LEU A 5 -4.21 -16.83 -14.70
C LEU A 5 -5.01 -17.76 -15.61
N ALA A 6 -6.23 -17.43 -16.01
CA ALA A 6 -6.99 -18.29 -16.93
C ALA A 6 -6.51 -18.12 -18.37
N CYS A 7 -5.72 -19.07 -18.86
CA CYS A 7 -5.34 -19.30 -20.25
C CYS A 7 -4.37 -18.32 -20.91
N GLY A 8 -3.06 -18.48 -20.72
CA GLY A 8 -2.05 -18.07 -21.73
C GLY A 8 -2.08 -16.62 -22.21
N ARG A 9 -2.75 -15.71 -21.53
CA ARG A 9 -2.81 -14.30 -21.87
C ARG A 9 -1.50 -13.63 -21.46
N SER A 10 -0.85 -12.98 -22.41
CA SER A 10 0.32 -12.15 -22.10
C SER A 10 -0.14 -10.87 -21.37
N ILE A 11 0.54 -10.54 -20.27
CA ILE A 11 0.34 -9.27 -19.56
C ILE A 11 1.18 -8.20 -20.24
N GLU A 12 0.59 -7.03 -20.41
CA GLU A 12 1.24 -5.81 -20.88
C GLU A 12 1.32 -4.80 -19.75
N VAL A 13 2.48 -4.15 -19.62
CA VAL A 13 2.69 -3.02 -18.69
C VAL A 13 2.95 -1.78 -19.54
N VAL A 14 2.04 -0.81 -19.50
CA VAL A 14 2.04 0.37 -20.36
C VAL A 14 2.05 1.63 -19.51
N GLN A 15 2.92 2.58 -19.84
CA GLN A 15 2.97 3.85 -19.16
C GLN A 15 1.76 4.72 -19.51
N LEU A 16 1.08 5.21 -18.49
CA LEU A 16 0.08 6.28 -18.58
C LEU A 16 0.75 7.64 -18.34
N PRO A 17 0.05 8.76 -18.58
CA PRO A 17 0.54 10.07 -18.18
C PRO A 17 0.96 10.09 -16.72
N SER A 18 2.16 10.59 -16.44
CA SER A 18 2.68 10.72 -15.07
C SER A 18 1.86 11.73 -14.27
N LEU A 19 1.77 11.51 -12.95
CA LEU A 19 1.21 12.49 -12.02
C LEU A 19 1.95 13.83 -12.14
N PRO A 20 1.27 14.96 -11.95
CA PRO A 20 1.93 16.25 -11.84
C PRO A 20 2.92 16.30 -10.66
N GLY A 21 4.04 16.99 -10.84
CA GLY A 21 5.03 17.21 -9.79
C GLY A 21 6.14 16.15 -9.74
N ILE A 22 6.76 16.03 -8.57
CA ILE A 22 8.01 15.28 -8.36
C ILE A 22 7.82 13.81 -7.96
N GLY A 23 6.59 13.33 -7.96
CA GLY A 23 6.24 11.98 -7.52
C GLY A 23 5.94 11.88 -6.03
N LEU A 24 5.16 10.87 -5.68
CA LEU A 24 4.65 10.66 -4.33
C LEU A 24 4.74 9.18 -3.94
N SER A 25 4.80 8.90 -2.65
CA SER A 25 4.72 7.57 -2.06
C SER A 25 3.66 7.56 -0.95
N GLY A 26 3.08 6.41 -0.67
CA GLY A 26 2.04 6.26 0.35
C GLY A 26 0.70 6.92 -0.03
N LEU A 27 0.48 7.15 -1.33
CA LEU A 27 -0.75 7.73 -1.86
C LEU A 27 -1.90 6.72 -1.93
N TYR A 28 -3.09 7.24 -2.18
CA TYR A 28 -4.34 6.52 -2.34
C TYR A 28 -4.77 6.56 -3.80
N ALA A 29 -5.27 5.46 -4.35
CA ALA A 29 -5.74 5.40 -5.72
C ALA A 29 -7.00 4.53 -5.86
N GLY A 30 -7.90 4.90 -6.77
CA GLY A 30 -9.09 4.12 -7.09
C GLY A 30 -9.84 4.66 -8.28
N GLU A 31 -10.62 3.80 -8.92
CA GLU A 31 -11.56 4.21 -9.96
C GLU A 31 -12.87 4.65 -9.34
N ILE A 32 -13.35 5.83 -9.74
CA ILE A 32 -14.68 6.37 -9.39
C ILE A 32 -15.35 6.74 -10.70
N ASP A 33 -16.48 6.13 -11.01
CA ASP A 33 -17.26 6.37 -12.23
C ASP A 33 -16.40 6.33 -13.53
N GLY A 34 -15.52 5.33 -13.64
CA GLY A 34 -14.66 5.14 -14.81
C GLY A 34 -13.45 6.09 -14.89
N THR A 35 -13.24 6.91 -13.88
CA THR A 35 -12.12 7.86 -13.79
C THR A 35 -11.16 7.45 -12.68
N LEU A 36 -9.86 7.44 -12.99
CA LEU A 36 -8.83 7.19 -11.98
C LEU A 36 -8.63 8.42 -11.09
N TYR A 37 -8.81 8.26 -9.80
CA TYR A 37 -8.48 9.26 -8.79
C TYR A 37 -7.23 8.84 -8.01
N VAL A 38 -6.40 9.84 -7.69
CA VAL A 38 -5.20 9.68 -6.86
C VAL A 38 -5.19 10.80 -5.84
N ALA A 39 -4.98 10.47 -4.56
CA ALA A 39 -5.04 11.46 -3.49
C ALA A 39 -3.89 11.31 -2.49
N GLY A 40 -3.55 12.39 -1.82
CA GLY A 40 -2.57 12.41 -0.73
C GLY A 40 -1.15 12.03 -1.13
N GLY A 41 -0.46 11.32 -0.24
CA GLY A 41 0.94 10.92 -0.42
C GLY A 41 1.94 11.90 0.19
N CYS A 42 3.21 11.55 0.08
CA CYS A 42 4.28 12.40 0.63
C CYS A 42 5.55 12.37 -0.23
N ASN A 43 6.39 13.40 -0.06
CA ASN A 43 7.70 13.51 -0.70
C ASN A 43 8.67 14.37 0.14
N PHE A 44 9.89 14.58 -0.37
CA PHE A 44 10.91 15.52 0.10
C PHE A 44 11.15 16.60 -0.97
N PRO A 45 10.31 17.66 -1.04
CA PRO A 45 10.29 18.59 -2.17
C PRO A 45 11.49 19.55 -2.21
N ASP A 46 12.03 19.94 -1.04
CA ASP A 46 13.05 20.99 -0.98
C ASP A 46 14.45 20.48 -1.28
N LYS A 47 14.80 19.34 -0.72
CA LYS A 47 16.13 18.71 -0.87
C LYS A 47 16.07 17.23 -0.50
N PRO A 48 17.05 16.43 -0.96
CA PRO A 48 17.11 15.01 -0.63
C PRO A 48 17.19 14.73 0.88
N VAL A 49 16.69 13.58 1.30
CA VAL A 49 16.78 13.14 2.70
C VAL A 49 18.24 13.07 3.19
N THR A 50 19.18 12.75 2.32
CA THR A 50 20.64 12.71 2.59
C THR A 50 21.26 14.07 2.90
N GLU A 51 20.55 15.16 2.60
CA GLU A 51 20.90 16.55 2.88
C GLU A 51 20.04 17.17 3.97
N GLY A 52 19.30 16.34 4.70
CA GLY A 52 18.38 16.75 5.77
C GLY A 52 17.05 17.31 5.23
N GLY A 53 16.60 16.86 4.06
CA GLY A 53 15.28 17.16 3.52
C GLY A 53 14.19 16.71 4.48
N LYS A 54 13.13 17.52 4.61
CA LYS A 54 11.96 17.22 5.41
C LYS A 54 10.89 16.58 4.55
N LYS A 55 10.23 15.56 5.09
CA LYS A 55 9.07 14.95 4.46
C LYS A 55 7.91 15.95 4.51
N VAL A 56 7.19 16.09 3.40
CA VAL A 56 5.97 16.87 3.28
C VAL A 56 4.84 15.95 2.87
N PHE A 57 3.71 16.07 3.52
CA PHE A 57 2.48 15.35 3.20
C PHE A 57 1.55 16.24 2.39
N TYR A 58 0.77 15.63 1.49
CA TYR A 58 -0.10 16.31 0.56
C TYR A 58 -1.57 15.96 0.79
N SER A 59 -2.45 16.91 0.43
CA SER A 59 -3.91 16.70 0.45
C SER A 59 -4.52 16.71 -0.96
N ASP A 60 -3.74 17.00 -2.00
CA ASP A 60 -4.26 17.13 -3.35
C ASP A 60 -4.94 15.84 -3.82
N VAL A 61 -6.07 16.02 -4.50
CA VAL A 61 -6.81 14.97 -5.19
C VAL A 61 -6.71 15.21 -6.69
N TRP A 62 -6.06 14.32 -7.39
CA TRP A 62 -5.90 14.33 -8.83
C TRP A 62 -6.85 13.36 -9.50
N LYS A 63 -7.34 13.70 -10.70
CA LYS A 63 -8.08 12.76 -11.55
C LYS A 63 -7.51 12.70 -12.96
N LEU A 64 -7.48 11.50 -13.53
CA LEU A 64 -7.06 11.26 -14.91
C LEU A 64 -8.30 11.13 -15.79
N SER A 65 -8.49 12.11 -16.67
CA SER A 65 -9.57 12.13 -17.67
C SER A 65 -9.02 12.49 -19.04
N ASP A 66 -9.40 11.73 -20.07
CA ASP A 66 -8.97 11.96 -21.46
C ASP A 66 -7.44 12.08 -21.61
N GLY A 67 -6.69 11.27 -20.83
CA GLY A 67 -5.24 11.25 -20.85
C GLY A 67 -4.56 12.44 -20.16
N ASN A 68 -5.29 13.26 -19.41
CA ASN A 68 -4.76 14.43 -18.72
C ASN A 68 -5.10 14.40 -17.24
N TRP A 69 -4.11 14.72 -16.39
CA TRP A 69 -4.32 14.92 -14.97
C TRP A 69 -4.86 16.31 -14.70
N THR A 70 -5.90 16.40 -13.90
CA THR A 70 -6.47 17.66 -13.41
C THR A 70 -6.66 17.58 -11.89
N LEU A 71 -6.45 18.71 -11.21
CA LEU A 71 -6.73 18.81 -9.77
C LEU A 71 -8.25 18.78 -9.58
N ALA A 72 -8.74 17.77 -8.88
CA ALA A 72 -10.16 17.56 -8.61
C ALA A 72 -10.60 18.17 -7.27
N GLY A 73 -9.67 18.43 -6.36
CA GLY A 73 -9.94 18.97 -5.02
C GLY A 73 -8.81 18.65 -4.05
N GLN A 74 -9.14 18.61 -2.77
CA GLN A 74 -8.22 18.28 -1.70
C GLN A 74 -8.90 17.39 -0.66
N LEU A 75 -8.14 16.51 -0.01
CA LEU A 75 -8.54 15.88 1.24
C LEU A 75 -8.64 16.96 2.32
N PRO A 76 -9.47 16.78 3.35
CA PRO A 76 -9.60 17.76 4.45
C PRO A 76 -8.30 18.02 5.21
N GLU A 77 -7.38 17.08 5.17
CA GLU A 77 -6.05 17.16 5.78
C GLU A 77 -5.02 16.39 4.94
N PRO A 78 -3.74 16.81 4.93
CA PRO A 78 -2.69 16.04 4.29
C PRO A 78 -2.60 14.63 4.86
N SER A 79 -2.41 13.61 4.01
CA SER A 79 -2.37 12.21 4.47
C SER A 79 -1.56 11.33 3.54
N ALA A 80 -0.84 10.35 4.13
CA ALA A 80 -0.17 9.26 3.43
C ALA A 80 -0.18 7.98 4.28
N TYR A 81 0.08 6.82 3.65
CA TYR A 81 0.28 5.53 4.32
C TYR A 81 -0.95 4.96 5.05
N GLY A 82 -2.16 5.45 4.78
CA GLY A 82 -3.42 4.83 5.21
C GLY A 82 -3.83 3.67 4.31
N ALA A 83 -4.90 3.00 4.69
CA ALA A 83 -5.60 2.07 3.82
C ALA A 83 -6.55 2.80 2.87
N TYR A 84 -6.82 2.21 1.70
CA TYR A 84 -7.79 2.76 0.75
C TYR A 84 -8.54 1.62 0.05
N VAL A 85 -9.83 1.80 -0.11
CA VAL A 85 -10.72 0.77 -0.68
C VAL A 85 -11.69 1.43 -1.66
N ALA A 86 -11.62 1.04 -2.92
CA ALA A 86 -12.64 1.42 -3.89
C ALA A 86 -13.95 0.66 -3.62
N THR A 87 -15.06 1.38 -3.59
CA THR A 87 -16.41 0.87 -3.39
C THR A 87 -17.33 1.41 -4.47
N ALA A 88 -18.55 0.90 -4.54
CA ALA A 88 -19.58 1.47 -5.44
C ALA A 88 -19.92 2.94 -5.15
N GLU A 89 -19.63 3.42 -3.94
CA GLU A 89 -19.95 4.78 -3.49
C GLU A 89 -18.77 5.76 -3.73
N GLY A 90 -17.55 5.24 -3.91
CA GLY A 90 -16.33 6.04 -4.07
C GLY A 90 -15.09 5.36 -3.49
N LEU A 91 -14.06 6.14 -3.21
CA LEU A 91 -12.80 5.68 -2.62
C LEU A 91 -12.80 5.99 -1.12
N MET A 92 -12.86 4.96 -0.29
CA MET A 92 -12.63 5.09 1.15
C MET A 92 -11.14 5.25 1.43
N ILE A 93 -10.79 6.20 2.30
CA ILE A 93 -9.44 6.45 2.80
C ILE A 93 -9.49 6.35 4.32
N LEU A 94 -8.67 5.48 4.90
CA LEU A 94 -8.79 5.06 6.29
C LEU A 94 -7.44 5.22 7.02
N GLY A 95 -7.38 6.09 8.01
CA GLY A 95 -6.16 6.37 8.77
C GLY A 95 -5.07 7.02 7.92
N GLY A 96 -3.83 6.63 8.16
CA GLY A 96 -2.64 7.20 7.57
C GLY A 96 -1.83 8.03 8.55
N ALA A 97 -0.94 8.86 8.02
CA ALA A 97 -0.12 9.77 8.80
C ALA A 97 0.06 11.12 8.10
N ASN A 98 0.37 12.12 8.89
CA ASN A 98 0.83 13.45 8.45
C ASN A 98 1.94 13.97 9.37
N ASP A 99 2.22 15.27 9.34
CA ASP A 99 3.25 15.90 10.19
C ASP A 99 2.94 15.83 11.69
N GLU A 100 1.69 15.59 12.08
CA GLU A 100 1.24 15.48 13.48
C GLU A 100 1.33 14.02 13.98
N GLY A 101 1.51 13.05 13.07
CA GLY A 101 1.64 11.62 13.39
C GLY A 101 0.57 10.76 12.73
N SER A 102 0.33 9.57 13.32
CA SER A 102 -0.70 8.64 12.85
C SER A 102 -2.10 9.22 13.04
N MET A 103 -3.02 8.91 12.13
CA MET A 103 -4.38 9.48 12.04
C MET A 103 -5.44 8.40 12.27
N ASP A 104 -6.57 8.79 12.86
CA ASP A 104 -7.78 7.96 12.96
C ASP A 104 -8.89 8.42 11.99
N SER A 105 -8.62 9.42 11.19
CA SER A 105 -9.56 9.97 10.21
C SER A 105 -9.96 8.94 9.18
N ALA A 106 -11.21 8.99 8.77
CA ALA A 106 -11.75 8.19 7.67
C ALA A 106 -12.59 9.07 6.73
N TRP A 107 -12.35 8.92 5.44
CA TRP A 107 -12.95 9.74 4.39
C TRP A 107 -13.52 8.89 3.27
N MET A 108 -14.63 9.35 2.66
CA MET A 108 -15.16 8.89 1.40
C MET A 108 -14.90 9.98 0.35
N LEU A 109 -14.04 9.69 -0.63
CA LEU A 109 -13.82 10.51 -1.80
C LEU A 109 -14.76 10.06 -2.91
N THR A 110 -15.55 10.97 -3.44
CA THR A 110 -16.46 10.77 -4.58
C THR A 110 -16.16 11.79 -5.68
N ALA A 111 -16.85 11.70 -6.81
CA ALA A 111 -16.75 12.70 -7.86
C ALA A 111 -17.21 14.11 -7.40
N ASP A 112 -18.09 14.18 -6.42
CA ASP A 112 -18.69 15.43 -5.89
C ASP A 112 -17.86 16.04 -4.73
N GLY A 113 -16.89 15.30 -4.17
CA GLY A 113 -16.05 15.78 -3.08
C GLY A 113 -15.73 14.74 -2.03
N VAL A 114 -15.34 15.21 -0.83
CA VAL A 114 -14.90 14.35 0.27
C VAL A 114 -15.86 14.49 1.45
N THR A 115 -16.33 13.36 1.98
CA THR A 115 -17.17 13.30 3.18
C THR A 115 -16.52 12.50 4.29
N ARG A 116 -16.83 12.83 5.54
CA ARG A 116 -16.27 12.13 6.70
C ARG A 116 -17.00 10.83 6.96
N LEU A 117 -16.25 9.77 7.23
CA LEU A 117 -16.71 8.48 7.71
C LEU A 117 -16.49 8.34 9.22
N PRO A 118 -17.07 7.30 9.90
CA PRO A 118 -16.72 6.98 11.27
C PRO A 118 -15.22 6.74 11.41
N ALA A 119 -14.60 7.44 12.36
CA ALA A 119 -13.16 7.34 12.64
C ALA A 119 -12.75 5.90 13.00
N LEU A 120 -11.49 5.58 12.79
CA LEU A 120 -10.90 4.33 13.25
C LEU A 120 -10.93 4.27 14.79
N PRO A 121 -10.90 3.07 15.40
CA PRO A 121 -10.85 2.91 16.85
C PRO A 121 -9.62 3.57 17.52
N ARG A 122 -8.56 3.75 16.73
CA ARG A 122 -7.31 4.44 17.11
C ARG A 122 -6.60 4.95 15.87
N PRO A 123 -5.69 5.93 16.00
CA PRO A 123 -4.81 6.32 14.92
C PRO A 123 -4.04 5.12 14.38
N LEU A 124 -3.95 4.97 13.05
CA LEU A 124 -3.32 3.81 12.41
C LEU A 124 -2.74 4.17 11.05
N GLU A 125 -1.48 3.82 10.84
CA GLU A 125 -0.77 3.95 9.57
C GLU A 125 -0.05 2.66 9.20
N GLN A 126 0.26 2.47 7.90
CA GLN A 126 1.07 1.36 7.40
C GLN A 126 0.54 -0.03 7.76
N ALA A 127 -0.76 -0.16 7.99
CA ALA A 127 -1.43 -1.44 8.19
C ALA A 127 -1.58 -2.19 6.86
N ALA A 128 -1.54 -3.52 6.91
CA ALA A 128 -2.02 -4.35 5.81
C ALA A 128 -3.55 -4.28 5.75
N TRP A 129 -4.14 -4.27 4.56
CA TRP A 129 -5.58 -4.13 4.42
C TRP A 129 -6.15 -4.90 3.23
N CYS A 130 -7.40 -5.32 3.34
CA CYS A 130 -8.20 -5.85 2.23
C CYS A 130 -9.70 -5.73 2.53
N SER A 131 -10.51 -5.95 1.50
CA SER A 131 -11.96 -6.07 1.61
C SER A 131 -12.40 -7.54 1.44
N TYR A 132 -13.39 -7.99 2.20
CA TYR A 132 -13.97 -9.34 2.06
C TYR A 132 -15.37 -9.39 2.66
N ASP A 133 -16.33 -9.97 1.93
CA ASP A 133 -17.72 -10.18 2.36
C ASP A 133 -18.36 -8.89 2.93
N GLY A 134 -18.17 -7.78 2.21
CA GLY A 134 -18.73 -6.47 2.60
C GLY A 134 -18.10 -5.87 3.87
N ALA A 135 -16.99 -6.40 4.33
CA ALA A 135 -16.18 -5.85 5.42
C ALA A 135 -14.81 -5.40 4.94
N ILE A 136 -14.21 -4.44 5.63
CA ILE A 136 -12.83 -4.00 5.44
C ILE A 136 -12.03 -4.44 6.67
N TYR A 137 -10.84 -4.98 6.43
CA TYR A 137 -9.91 -5.42 7.47
C TYR A 137 -8.63 -4.60 7.42
N LEU A 138 -8.17 -4.14 8.60
CA LEU A 138 -6.88 -3.48 8.79
C LEU A 138 -6.08 -4.31 9.80
N ALA A 139 -4.89 -4.77 9.43
CA ALA A 139 -4.09 -5.66 10.26
C ALA A 139 -2.70 -5.09 10.55
N GLY A 140 -2.32 -5.03 11.82
CA GLY A 140 -1.02 -4.52 12.25
C GLY A 140 -0.87 -3.01 12.04
N GLY A 141 0.28 -2.58 11.50
CA GLY A 141 0.62 -1.18 11.30
C GLY A 141 1.23 -0.50 12.53
N MET A 142 1.26 0.83 12.49
CA MET A 142 1.76 1.68 13.57
C MET A 142 0.67 2.59 14.10
N SER A 143 0.67 2.85 15.41
CA SER A 143 -0.21 3.79 16.08
C SER A 143 0.61 4.72 16.98
N CYS A 144 0.79 5.96 16.54
CA CYS A 144 1.56 6.97 17.30
C CYS A 144 2.94 6.45 17.75
N GLY A 145 3.70 5.87 16.83
CA GLY A 145 5.05 5.35 17.09
C GLY A 145 5.11 3.98 17.79
N THR A 146 3.95 3.37 18.09
CA THR A 146 3.87 2.03 18.70
C THR A 146 3.29 1.04 17.69
N PRO A 147 3.87 -0.16 17.52
CA PRO A 147 3.30 -1.18 16.65
C PRO A 147 1.92 -1.63 17.14
N SER A 148 0.96 -1.75 16.23
CA SER A 148 -0.34 -2.34 16.48
C SER A 148 -0.30 -3.86 16.24
N LEU A 149 -0.97 -4.61 17.10
CA LEU A 149 -1.19 -6.05 16.94
C LEU A 149 -2.63 -6.35 16.53
N GLU A 150 -3.54 -5.38 16.62
CA GLU A 150 -4.94 -5.61 16.35
C GLU A 150 -5.21 -5.81 14.85
N VAL A 151 -6.18 -6.66 14.60
CA VAL A 151 -6.87 -6.79 13.32
C VAL A 151 -8.24 -6.16 13.48
N PHE A 152 -8.41 -4.96 12.93
CA PHE A 152 -9.69 -4.26 12.94
C PHE A 152 -10.56 -4.72 11.78
N ARG A 153 -11.87 -4.77 12.01
CA ARG A 153 -12.90 -5.04 11.01
C ARG A 153 -13.91 -3.91 11.01
N LEU A 154 -14.14 -3.30 9.85
CA LEU A 154 -15.24 -2.39 9.59
C LEU A 154 -16.33 -3.14 8.82
N LYS A 155 -17.53 -3.24 9.38
CA LYS A 155 -18.72 -3.73 8.68
C LYS A 155 -19.95 -2.95 9.14
N ASP A 156 -20.82 -2.58 8.21
CA ASP A 156 -22.05 -1.82 8.47
C ASP A 156 -21.80 -0.52 9.28
N GLY A 157 -20.67 0.16 8.98
CA GLY A 157 -20.26 1.39 9.65
C GLY A 157 -19.72 1.21 11.07
N GLN A 158 -19.52 -0.01 11.54
CA GLN A 158 -19.04 -0.31 12.89
C GLN A 158 -17.68 -0.99 12.89
N TRP A 159 -16.76 -0.49 13.71
CA TRP A 159 -15.47 -1.08 13.97
C TRP A 159 -15.52 -2.12 15.09
N THR A 160 -14.87 -3.25 14.87
CA THR A 160 -14.64 -4.31 15.88
C THR A 160 -13.21 -4.82 15.76
N VAL A 161 -12.69 -5.45 16.83
CA VAL A 161 -11.44 -6.21 16.79
C VAL A 161 -11.78 -7.63 16.39
N ALA A 162 -11.27 -8.08 15.25
CA ALA A 162 -11.48 -9.43 14.72
C ALA A 162 -10.45 -10.45 15.25
N ALA A 163 -9.22 -10.01 15.51
CA ALA A 163 -8.13 -10.86 16.02
C ALA A 163 -7.00 -10.00 16.59
N THR A 164 -5.99 -10.67 17.18
CA THR A 164 -4.74 -10.05 17.64
C THR A 164 -3.57 -10.83 17.09
N LEU A 165 -2.72 -10.19 16.27
CA LEU A 165 -1.54 -10.81 15.67
C LEU A 165 -0.53 -11.23 16.74
N PRO A 166 0.19 -12.34 16.57
CA PRO A 166 1.20 -12.82 17.52
C PRO A 166 2.44 -11.91 17.61
N ARG A 167 2.70 -11.13 16.53
CA ARG A 167 3.83 -10.19 16.45
C ARG A 167 3.46 -8.96 15.60
N PRO A 168 4.19 -7.86 15.72
CA PRO A 168 4.00 -6.69 14.87
C PRO A 168 4.25 -7.00 13.38
N LEU A 169 3.37 -6.49 12.52
CA LEU A 169 3.54 -6.47 11.07
C LEU A 169 3.25 -5.06 10.56
N VAL A 170 4.28 -4.37 10.07
CA VAL A 170 4.19 -3.01 9.54
C VAL A 170 4.56 -3.02 8.06
N GLN A 171 3.81 -2.34 7.21
CA GLN A 171 3.98 -2.35 5.75
C GLN A 171 3.83 -3.73 5.09
N GLY A 172 3.06 -4.62 5.70
CA GLY A 172 2.66 -5.88 5.11
C GLY A 172 1.52 -5.71 4.11
N ILE A 173 1.09 -6.83 3.54
CA ILE A 173 -0.08 -6.91 2.65
C ILE A 173 -1.12 -7.87 3.20
N ALA A 174 -2.36 -7.73 2.75
CA ALA A 174 -3.43 -8.65 3.10
C ALA A 174 -4.26 -9.04 1.88
N CYS A 175 -4.80 -10.25 1.91
CA CYS A 175 -5.86 -10.70 1.02
C CYS A 175 -6.79 -11.65 1.81
N ALA A 176 -8.01 -11.85 1.32
CA ALA A 176 -8.95 -12.74 1.98
C ALA A 176 -9.62 -13.68 0.98
N ASP A 177 -9.79 -14.93 1.39
CA ASP A 177 -10.48 -15.97 0.64
C ASP A 177 -11.09 -17.01 1.58
N GLU A 178 -12.15 -17.66 1.16
CA GLU A 178 -12.78 -18.81 1.85
C GLU A 178 -12.97 -18.62 3.37
N GLY A 179 -13.30 -17.38 3.80
CA GLY A 179 -13.50 -17.06 5.21
C GLY A 179 -12.23 -16.90 6.02
N ARG A 180 -11.09 -16.73 5.37
CA ARG A 180 -9.79 -16.42 6.00
C ARG A 180 -9.25 -15.09 5.53
N LEU A 181 -8.69 -14.33 6.46
CA LEU A 181 -7.86 -13.19 6.20
C LEU A 181 -6.39 -13.62 6.26
N ASN A 182 -5.67 -13.48 5.17
CA ASN A 182 -4.26 -13.82 5.07
C ASN A 182 -3.44 -12.53 5.07
N VAL A 183 -2.56 -12.37 6.05
CA VAL A 183 -1.67 -11.20 6.22
C VAL A 183 -0.24 -11.66 6.01
N PHE A 184 0.50 -11.01 5.11
CA PHE A 184 1.84 -11.42 4.71
C PHE A 184 2.86 -10.32 4.90
N GLY A 185 4.06 -10.72 5.29
CA GLY A 185 5.26 -9.89 5.25
C GLY A 185 5.22 -8.68 6.15
N GLY A 186 5.66 -7.55 5.62
CA GLY A 186 5.97 -6.37 6.40
C GLY A 186 7.26 -6.53 7.18
N PHE A 187 7.43 -5.71 8.19
CA PHE A 187 8.56 -5.80 9.11
C PHE A 187 8.08 -5.74 10.57
N ASP A 188 8.88 -6.33 11.45
CA ASP A 188 8.73 -6.22 12.89
C ASP A 188 9.69 -5.13 13.40
N PRO A 189 9.19 -3.97 13.84
CA PRO A 189 10.06 -2.88 14.32
C PRO A 189 10.72 -3.19 15.67
N VAL A 190 10.19 -4.16 16.42
CA VAL A 190 10.77 -4.59 17.71
C VAL A 190 11.94 -5.53 17.48
N ALA A 191 11.77 -6.54 16.64
CA ALA A 191 12.83 -7.46 16.24
C ALA A 191 13.80 -6.84 15.21
N LYS A 192 13.45 -5.72 14.58
CA LYS A 192 14.19 -5.04 13.52
C LYS A 192 14.50 -5.95 12.33
N GLU A 193 13.50 -6.63 11.83
CA GLU A 193 13.64 -7.55 10.71
C GLU A 193 12.43 -7.52 9.78
N ALA A 194 12.65 -7.81 8.50
CA ALA A 194 11.59 -8.12 7.56
C ALA A 194 10.98 -9.49 7.90
N VAL A 195 9.65 -9.57 7.87
CA VAL A 195 8.94 -10.81 8.24
C VAL A 195 8.77 -11.69 7.01
N LYS A 196 9.24 -12.94 7.10
CA LYS A 196 8.97 -13.99 6.10
C LYS A 196 7.67 -14.70 6.45
N GLY A 197 6.84 -15.00 5.42
CA GLY A 197 5.54 -15.61 5.64
C GLY A 197 4.51 -14.65 6.19
N GLY A 198 3.68 -15.12 7.11
CA GLY A 198 2.60 -14.33 7.69
C GLY A 198 1.63 -15.16 8.53
N TYR A 199 0.37 -14.72 8.55
CA TYR A 199 -0.67 -15.35 9.37
C TYR A 199 -1.99 -15.44 8.61
N ALA A 200 -2.65 -16.61 8.71
CA ALA A 200 -4.05 -16.79 8.34
C ALA A 200 -4.93 -16.65 9.58
N ILE A 201 -5.90 -15.77 9.51
CA ILE A 201 -6.90 -15.53 10.55
C ILE A 201 -8.24 -16.09 10.05
N THR A 202 -8.80 -17.09 10.75
CA THR A 202 -10.13 -17.60 10.47
C THR A 202 -11.16 -16.57 10.92
N LEU A 203 -11.95 -16.03 9.98
CA LEU A 203 -12.87 -14.92 10.27
C LEU A 203 -14.06 -15.30 11.14
N ALA A 204 -14.39 -16.59 11.25
CA ALA A 204 -15.50 -17.09 12.05
C ALA A 204 -15.23 -17.06 13.56
N ASP A 205 -13.99 -17.29 13.99
CA ASP A 205 -13.62 -17.44 15.39
C ASP A 205 -12.34 -16.69 15.81
N GLY A 206 -11.67 -16.02 14.88
CA GLY A 206 -10.43 -15.26 15.12
C GLY A 206 -9.20 -16.14 15.36
N SER A 207 -9.28 -17.47 15.15
CA SER A 207 -8.14 -18.37 15.29
C SER A 207 -7.05 -18.04 14.26
N ILE A 208 -5.78 -18.16 14.68
CA ILE A 208 -4.62 -17.77 13.87
C ILE A 208 -3.72 -19.00 13.64
N SER A 209 -3.25 -19.14 12.40
CA SER A 209 -2.21 -20.09 12.01
C SER A 209 -1.11 -19.38 11.23
N GLU A 210 0.11 -19.90 11.29
CA GLU A 210 1.23 -19.39 10.51
C GLU A 210 1.07 -19.72 9.02
N LEU A 211 1.48 -18.77 8.17
CA LEU A 211 1.60 -18.95 6.73
C LEU A 211 3.07 -18.88 6.32
N ASN A 212 3.51 -19.87 5.54
CA ASN A 212 4.78 -19.80 4.86
C ASN A 212 4.64 -19.06 3.53
N ALA A 213 5.62 -18.24 3.19
CA ALA A 213 5.74 -17.65 1.87
C ALA A 213 7.23 -17.57 1.49
N ASP A 214 7.51 -17.94 0.25
CA ASP A 214 8.86 -17.84 -0.31
C ASP A 214 9.19 -16.38 -0.69
N VAL A 215 8.21 -15.50 -0.60
CA VAL A 215 8.28 -14.09 -0.96
C VAL A 215 8.01 -13.24 0.27
N THR A 216 8.83 -12.21 0.49
CA THR A 216 8.65 -11.23 1.57
C THR A 216 8.04 -9.96 1.01
N PHE A 217 7.07 -9.39 1.70
CA PHE A 217 6.35 -8.19 1.29
C PHE A 217 6.60 -7.05 2.29
N VAL A 218 7.50 -6.12 1.96
CA VAL A 218 7.72 -4.89 2.74
C VAL A 218 7.49 -3.70 1.83
N GLY A 219 6.49 -2.89 2.13
CA GLY A 219 6.13 -1.74 1.32
C GLY A 219 5.65 -2.09 -0.10
N SER A 220 5.19 -3.33 -0.32
CA SER A 220 4.55 -3.75 -1.56
C SER A 220 3.17 -3.14 -1.68
N ALA A 221 2.76 -2.82 -2.91
CA ALA A 221 1.37 -2.49 -3.21
C ALA A 221 0.58 -3.78 -3.40
N ALA A 222 -0.63 -3.87 -2.83
CA ALA A 222 -1.48 -5.05 -2.96
C ALA A 222 -2.95 -4.68 -3.11
N LEU A 223 -3.68 -5.50 -3.87
CA LEU A 223 -5.12 -5.39 -4.08
C LEU A 223 -5.68 -6.76 -4.47
N ASP A 224 -6.70 -7.23 -3.76
CA ASP A 224 -7.50 -8.43 -4.08
C ASP A 224 -6.70 -9.67 -4.50
N GLY A 225 -5.64 -9.97 -3.75
CA GLY A 225 -4.77 -11.10 -4.02
C GLY A 225 -3.70 -10.86 -5.10
N LEU A 226 -3.58 -9.65 -5.62
CA LEU A 226 -2.42 -9.21 -6.41
C LEU A 226 -1.45 -8.43 -5.53
N ALA A 227 -0.15 -8.55 -5.80
CA ALA A 227 0.87 -7.75 -5.14
C ALA A 227 2.00 -7.40 -6.10
N CYS A 228 2.54 -6.18 -6.03
CA CYS A 228 3.69 -5.78 -6.82
C CYS A 228 4.63 -4.87 -6.03
N GLY A 229 5.87 -4.79 -6.47
CA GLY A 229 6.89 -3.96 -5.86
C GLY A 229 7.33 -4.45 -4.47
N GLY A 230 7.83 -3.51 -3.68
CA GLY A 230 8.33 -3.76 -2.34
C GLY A 230 9.84 -3.92 -2.26
N CYS A 231 10.34 -3.77 -1.04
CA CYS A 231 11.76 -3.83 -0.73
C CYS A 231 12.29 -5.27 -0.73
N ASP A 232 13.57 -5.42 -1.00
CA ASP A 232 14.30 -6.65 -0.69
C ASP A 232 14.41 -6.83 0.84
N ALA A 233 14.11 -8.05 1.32
CA ALA A 233 14.03 -8.34 2.74
C ALA A 233 15.37 -8.19 3.48
N ASP A 234 16.45 -8.65 2.86
CA ASP A 234 17.77 -8.65 3.49
C ASP A 234 18.35 -7.23 3.51
N VAL A 235 18.19 -6.48 2.40
CA VAL A 235 18.59 -5.06 2.31
C VAL A 235 17.78 -4.22 3.28
N PHE A 236 16.48 -4.47 3.41
CA PHE A 236 15.63 -3.73 4.35
C PHE A 236 15.97 -4.06 5.81
N THR A 237 16.17 -5.34 6.15
CA THR A 237 16.60 -5.77 7.49
C THR A 237 17.95 -5.18 7.85
N HIS A 238 18.91 -5.15 6.90
CA HIS A 238 20.18 -4.47 7.09
C HIS A 238 19.98 -2.99 7.45
N ALA A 239 19.13 -2.27 6.70
CA ALA A 239 18.84 -0.86 6.93
C ALA A 239 18.24 -0.58 8.32
N LEU A 240 17.39 -1.47 8.84
CA LEU A 240 16.80 -1.34 10.20
C LEU A 240 17.84 -1.46 11.32
N ASN A 241 18.99 -2.04 11.06
CA ASN A 241 20.05 -2.32 12.03
C ASN A 241 21.31 -1.46 11.82
N LEU A 242 21.30 -0.52 10.87
CA LEU A 242 22.43 0.37 10.63
C LEU A 242 22.70 1.30 11.82
N PRO A 243 23.96 1.50 12.20
CA PRO A 243 24.34 2.62 13.04
C PRO A 243 23.96 3.96 12.40
N ALA A 244 23.65 4.97 13.20
CA ALA A 244 23.20 6.27 12.71
C ALA A 244 24.18 6.94 11.72
N GLU A 245 25.48 6.74 11.94
CA GLU A 245 26.56 7.25 11.10
C GLU A 245 26.61 6.61 9.71
N GLU A 246 26.12 5.39 9.53
CA GLU A 246 26.12 4.66 8.26
C GLU A 246 24.85 4.89 7.43
N VAL A 247 23.79 5.43 8.03
CA VAL A 247 22.50 5.65 7.35
C VAL A 247 22.63 6.53 6.10
N ARG A 248 23.47 7.57 6.18
CA ARG A 248 23.68 8.47 5.03
C ARG A 248 24.36 7.76 3.86
N GLU A 249 25.38 6.93 4.12
CA GLU A 249 26.06 6.15 3.09
C GLU A 249 25.11 5.13 2.45
N TYR A 250 24.31 4.44 3.24
CA TYR A 250 23.24 3.58 2.77
C TYR A 250 22.27 4.34 1.83
N GLN A 251 21.81 5.52 2.20
CA GLN A 251 20.87 6.31 1.39
C GLN A 251 21.48 6.84 0.08
N LEU A 252 22.81 6.95 -0.01
CA LEU A 252 23.52 7.38 -1.23
C LEU A 252 23.71 6.27 -2.26
N GLN A 253 23.47 5.01 -1.90
CA GLN A 253 23.62 3.89 -2.84
C GLN A 253 22.76 4.08 -4.11
N PRO A 254 23.17 3.54 -5.27
CA PRO A 254 22.37 3.58 -6.49
C PRO A 254 21.06 2.77 -6.35
N VAL A 255 20.11 3.01 -7.23
CA VAL A 255 18.77 2.37 -7.17
C VAL A 255 18.89 0.84 -7.18
N GLU A 256 19.78 0.29 -7.96
CA GLU A 256 19.99 -1.15 -8.13
C GLU A 256 20.42 -1.85 -6.83
N TYR A 257 21.09 -1.13 -5.92
CA TYR A 257 21.49 -1.66 -4.61
C TYR A 257 20.31 -2.13 -3.77
N TYR A 258 19.17 -1.42 -3.86
CA TYR A 258 18.00 -1.70 -3.03
C TYR A 258 17.18 -2.90 -3.52
N ASN A 259 17.44 -3.37 -4.73
CA ASN A 259 16.87 -4.59 -5.31
C ASN A 259 15.34 -4.68 -5.13
N PHE A 260 14.63 -3.56 -5.36
CA PHE A 260 13.18 -3.56 -5.27
C PHE A 260 12.57 -4.51 -6.29
N ARG A 261 11.53 -5.22 -5.89
CA ARG A 261 10.91 -6.26 -6.71
C ARG A 261 10.14 -5.66 -7.89
N GLY A 262 10.48 -6.09 -9.10
CA GLY A 262 9.77 -5.74 -10.33
C GLY A 262 8.71 -6.77 -10.77
N GLN A 263 8.26 -7.67 -9.89
CA GLN A 263 7.27 -8.70 -10.21
C GLN A 263 5.87 -8.27 -9.77
N LEU A 264 4.88 -8.65 -10.60
CA LEU A 264 3.49 -8.79 -10.19
C LEU A 264 3.27 -10.25 -9.78
N LEU A 265 2.75 -10.45 -8.61
CA LEU A 265 2.43 -11.76 -8.03
C LEU A 265 0.93 -11.88 -7.81
N GLU A 266 0.39 -13.08 -7.92
CA GLU A 266 -1.00 -13.42 -7.61
C GLU A 266 -1.04 -14.49 -6.51
N TYR A 267 -1.93 -14.31 -5.53
CA TYR A 267 -2.18 -15.28 -4.49
C TYR A 267 -3.10 -16.39 -5.00
N THR A 268 -2.64 -17.62 -4.91
CA THR A 268 -3.33 -18.83 -5.39
C THR A 268 -3.47 -19.86 -4.26
N LEU A 269 -4.18 -20.94 -4.50
CA LEU A 269 -4.27 -22.07 -3.56
C LEU A 269 -2.89 -22.67 -3.18
N ASN A 270 -1.88 -22.45 -4.03
CA ASN A 270 -0.51 -22.92 -3.80
C ASN A 270 0.44 -21.82 -3.28
N GLY A 271 -0.10 -20.69 -2.83
CA GLY A 271 0.68 -19.52 -2.41
C GLY A 271 0.86 -18.49 -3.52
N TRP A 272 1.85 -17.61 -3.37
CA TRP A 272 2.13 -16.53 -4.31
C TRP A 272 2.83 -17.02 -5.58
N ALA A 273 2.24 -16.74 -6.73
CA ALA A 273 2.77 -17.12 -8.04
C ALA A 273 3.08 -15.89 -8.91
N PRO A 274 4.19 -15.89 -9.68
CA PRO A 274 4.51 -14.78 -10.58
C PRO A 274 3.56 -14.75 -11.78
N VAL A 275 3.00 -13.55 -12.04
CA VAL A 275 2.16 -13.26 -13.22
C VAL A 275 2.98 -12.63 -14.32
N THR A 276 3.79 -11.62 -14.00
CA THR A 276 4.69 -10.92 -14.92
C THR A 276 5.82 -10.24 -14.15
N ALA A 277 6.82 -9.78 -14.87
CA ALA A 277 7.88 -8.92 -14.32
C ALA A 277 8.13 -7.74 -15.26
N HIS A 278 8.23 -6.54 -14.68
CA HIS A 278 8.57 -5.33 -15.40
C HIS A 278 9.35 -4.36 -14.49
N PRO A 279 10.44 -3.75 -14.96
CA PRO A 279 11.25 -2.83 -14.13
C PRO A 279 10.45 -1.68 -13.53
N ALA A 280 9.43 -1.21 -14.22
CA ALA A 280 8.55 -0.15 -13.75
C ALA A 280 7.75 -0.51 -12.47
N LEU A 281 7.62 -1.77 -12.12
CA LEU A 281 6.96 -2.22 -10.89
C LEU A 281 7.93 -2.29 -9.70
N ALA A 282 9.24 -2.09 -9.92
CA ALA A 282 10.27 -2.12 -8.88
C ALA A 282 10.27 -0.84 -8.04
N ARG A 283 9.27 -0.72 -7.16
CA ARG A 283 9.06 0.44 -6.28
C ARG A 283 8.39 0.03 -4.97
N ALA A 284 8.60 0.80 -3.92
CA ALA A 284 7.94 0.62 -2.62
C ALA A 284 6.95 1.75 -2.34
N GLY A 285 5.89 1.48 -1.57
CA GLY A 285 4.90 2.48 -1.19
C GLY A 285 4.15 3.10 -2.38
N ALA A 286 4.05 2.39 -3.51
CA ALA A 286 3.14 2.72 -4.60
C ALA A 286 1.70 2.39 -4.23
N ALA A 287 0.73 3.01 -4.89
CA ALA A 287 -0.65 2.55 -4.85
C ALA A 287 -0.90 1.53 -5.98
N LEU A 288 -1.76 0.54 -5.71
CA LEU A 288 -2.29 -0.39 -6.70
C LEU A 288 -3.81 -0.27 -6.71
N ALA A 289 -4.43 -0.05 -7.86
CA ALA A 289 -5.87 0.09 -7.99
C ALA A 289 -6.39 -0.60 -9.24
N GLU A 290 -7.65 -1.00 -9.25
CA GLU A 290 -8.35 -1.35 -10.49
C GLU A 290 -8.57 -0.09 -11.34
N TYR A 291 -8.45 -0.22 -12.64
CA TYR A 291 -8.75 0.84 -13.60
C TYR A 291 -9.00 0.27 -14.99
N GLN A 292 -10.15 0.64 -15.59
CA GLN A 292 -10.53 0.25 -16.96
C GLN A 292 -10.35 -1.25 -17.27
N GLY A 293 -10.73 -2.11 -16.30
CA GLY A 293 -10.65 -3.57 -16.44
C GLY A 293 -9.25 -4.18 -16.36
N GLY A 294 -8.27 -3.41 -15.95
CA GLY A 294 -6.93 -3.83 -15.56
C GLY A 294 -6.55 -3.25 -14.20
N HIS A 295 -5.24 -3.14 -13.93
CA HIS A 295 -4.73 -2.55 -12.69
C HIS A 295 -3.76 -1.43 -13.02
N VAL A 296 -3.63 -0.45 -12.11
CA VAL A 296 -2.64 0.61 -12.24
C VAL A 296 -1.76 0.66 -11.01
N SER A 297 -0.45 0.75 -11.23
CA SER A 297 0.53 1.07 -10.20
C SER A 297 0.89 2.55 -10.31
N VAL A 298 0.74 3.29 -9.20
CA VAL A 298 0.85 4.74 -9.16
C VAL A 298 1.93 5.18 -8.19
N GLY A 299 2.85 6.01 -8.64
CA GLY A 299 3.87 6.60 -7.80
C GLY A 299 4.83 5.60 -7.17
N GLY A 300 5.19 5.82 -5.93
CA GLY A 300 6.08 4.98 -5.15
C GLY A 300 7.51 5.51 -5.07
N GLU A 301 8.31 4.82 -4.29
CA GLU A 301 9.70 5.11 -3.98
C GLU A 301 10.62 4.17 -4.75
N LEU A 302 11.62 4.71 -5.44
CA LEU A 302 12.61 3.95 -6.20
C LEU A 302 13.82 3.56 -5.33
N LYS A 303 14.09 4.36 -4.32
CA LYS A 303 15.05 4.14 -3.24
C LYS A 303 14.73 5.12 -2.11
N PRO A 304 15.31 4.97 -0.90
CA PRO A 304 15.02 5.85 0.23
C PRO A 304 15.07 7.34 -0.15
N GLY A 305 13.93 8.04 0.00
CA GLY A 305 13.77 9.45 -0.28
C GLY A 305 13.59 9.85 -1.74
N ILE A 306 13.70 8.94 -2.70
CA ILE A 306 13.51 9.23 -4.14
C ILE A 306 12.22 8.60 -4.65
N ARG A 307 11.26 9.44 -5.01
CA ARG A 307 9.93 9.05 -5.47
C ARG A 307 9.74 9.31 -6.96
N THR A 308 8.81 8.58 -7.57
CA THR A 308 8.48 8.71 -8.99
C THR A 308 7.03 9.17 -9.18
N PRO A 309 6.77 10.06 -10.17
CA PRO A 309 5.41 10.42 -10.56
C PRO A 309 4.79 9.43 -11.55
N GLU A 310 5.49 8.39 -11.96
CA GLU A 310 5.05 7.49 -13.01
C GLU A 310 3.81 6.69 -12.62
N VAL A 311 2.97 6.44 -13.62
CA VAL A 311 1.74 5.65 -13.55
C VAL A 311 1.81 4.56 -14.61
N TRP A 312 1.58 3.32 -14.22
CA TRP A 312 1.74 2.16 -15.10
C TRP A 312 0.50 1.28 -15.08
N MET A 313 -0.12 1.13 -16.24
CA MET A 313 -1.25 0.25 -16.49
C MET A 313 -0.76 -1.18 -16.68
N ILE A 314 -1.38 -2.12 -16.00
CA ILE A 314 -1.14 -3.57 -16.04
C ILE A 314 -2.42 -4.21 -16.58
N LYS A 315 -2.41 -4.77 -17.77
CA LYS A 315 -3.60 -5.34 -18.39
C LYS A 315 -3.29 -6.61 -19.20
N SER A 316 -4.29 -7.45 -19.39
CA SER A 316 -4.21 -8.55 -20.36
C SER A 316 -4.22 -8.00 -21.80
N LYS A 317 -3.38 -8.59 -22.64
CA LYS A 317 -3.42 -8.34 -24.11
C LYS A 317 -4.63 -8.98 -24.74
#